data_c144755b6fb742cca1e3eff23e2493db
#
_entry.id   c144755b6fb742cca1e3eff23e2493db
#
_cell.length_a   1.000
_cell.length_b   1.000
_cell.length_c   1.000
_cell.angle_alpha   90.00
_cell.angle_beta   90.00
_cell.angle_gamma   90.00
#
_symmetry.space_group_name_H-M   'P 1'
#
loop_
_entity.id
_entity.type
_entity.pdbx_description
1 polymer ?
#
loop_
_entity_poly.entity_id
_entity_poly.type
_entity_poly.pdbx_seq_one_letter_code
_entity_poly.pdbx_strand_id
1 'polypeptide(L)'
;MQTTVSFLKWSVRAQDCVRCILAAVLLGALFAGSTAQAQLMPGGSTKLGAVRPSTGEDLVRASLWVVEGKIEASHTFTLALVLEVAPTWHVYWRNPGDSGLAPSLRLNLPEGFVAEGPLEFPRPSVLGKTDIVYGYEGKVALLQRVRAPKEFSAQQHITAKATWMACKEICLIGEADLAIEVAPVTRVIPRPQRDVIDAARFTMPTALTEASRWSVHVERNAEGEAIALSLRGKDVLKRGDSQRTISFIPDVTPGVGYGEGKPFVALLEGEGENLSARISVPLEVNSANALSSPLRAAGLILIGDGTHSTDHCYSVDVALTAPTSL
;
A
#
# COMPACT_ATOMS: atom_id res chain seq x y z
N MET A 1 -39.95 -43.10 7.34
CA MET A 1 -39.21 -43.77 6.25
C MET A 1 -37.71 -43.59 6.58
N GLN A 2 -37.17 -44.66 7.18
CA GLN A 2 -35.76 -44.73 7.57
C GLN A 2 -34.99 -45.34 6.40
N THR A 3 -33.92 -44.72 5.97
CA THR A 3 -32.96 -45.31 5.01
C THR A 3 -31.59 -45.42 5.70
N THR A 4 -31.29 -46.67 6.00
CA THR A 4 -30.04 -47.18 6.58
C THR A 4 -28.96 -47.20 5.53
N VAL A 5 -27.80 -46.65 5.82
CA VAL A 5 -26.58 -46.76 5.00
C VAL A 5 -25.64 -47.77 5.63
N SER A 6 -25.40 -48.87 4.88
CA SER A 6 -24.50 -49.96 5.24
C SER A 6 -23.03 -49.58 5.06
N PHE A 7 -22.22 -49.75 6.12
CA PHE A 7 -20.76 -49.73 6.05
C PHE A 7 -20.19 -51.09 5.64
N LEU A 8 -19.51 -51.17 4.53
CA LEU A 8 -18.69 -52.32 4.12
C LEU A 8 -17.33 -52.24 4.83
N LYS A 9 -17.07 -53.14 5.73
CA LYS A 9 -15.75 -53.41 6.32
C LYS A 9 -14.93 -54.27 5.37
N TRP A 10 -13.82 -53.76 4.89
CA TRP A 10 -12.77 -54.57 4.25
C TRP A 10 -11.75 -54.99 5.27
N SER A 11 -11.70 -56.29 5.56
CA SER A 11 -10.70 -56.98 6.37
C SER A 11 -9.67 -57.60 5.44
N VAL A 12 -8.45 -57.12 5.45
CA VAL A 12 -7.31 -57.78 4.77
C VAL A 12 -6.58 -58.62 5.81
N ARG A 13 -6.53 -59.93 5.59
CA ARG A 13 -5.82 -60.89 6.41
C ARG A 13 -4.31 -60.78 6.13
N ALA A 14 -3.54 -60.60 7.22
CA ALA A 14 -2.09 -60.66 7.27
C ALA A 14 -1.62 -62.15 7.38
N GLN A 15 -1.50 -62.84 6.27
CA GLN A 15 -0.93 -64.21 6.26
C GLN A 15 -0.22 -64.68 4.99
N ASP A 16 0.26 -63.81 4.11
CA ASP A 16 0.99 -64.22 2.90
C ASP A 16 2.31 -63.46 2.63
N CYS A 17 3.18 -63.33 3.62
CA CYS A 17 4.48 -62.67 3.42
C CYS A 17 5.66 -63.36 4.13
N VAL A 18 5.64 -64.72 4.29
CA VAL A 18 6.75 -65.45 4.94
C VAL A 18 7.46 -66.45 4.00
N ARG A 19 7.27 -66.38 2.68
CA ARG A 19 7.92 -67.36 1.76
C ARG A 19 8.85 -66.79 0.72
N CYS A 20 9.39 -65.57 0.84
CA CYS A 20 10.37 -65.00 -0.11
C CYS A 20 11.74 -64.60 0.49
N ILE A 21 12.11 -65.07 1.66
CA ILE A 21 13.42 -64.81 2.25
C ILE A 21 14.10 -66.12 2.53
N LEU A 22 14.53 -66.90 1.56
CA LEU A 22 15.49 -68.04 1.70
C LEU A 22 16.00 -68.53 0.32
N ALA A 23 16.57 -67.68 -0.50
CA ALA A 23 17.33 -68.15 -1.68
C ALA A 23 18.21 -67.02 -2.26
N ALA A 24 19.18 -66.53 -1.49
CA ALA A 24 20.28 -65.70 -2.03
C ALA A 24 21.45 -65.59 -1.01
N VAL A 25 21.87 -66.74 -0.48
CA VAL A 25 23.15 -66.82 0.22
C VAL A 25 23.86 -68.05 -0.33
N LEU A 26 24.71 -67.82 -1.34
CA LEU A 26 25.83 -68.66 -1.77
C LEU A 26 26.16 -68.36 -3.25
N LEU A 27 26.94 -67.35 -3.51
CA LEU A 27 28.01 -67.31 -4.53
C LEU A 27 28.59 -65.89 -4.58
N GLY A 28 29.89 -65.78 -4.25
CA GLY A 28 30.59 -64.52 -4.53
C GLY A 28 31.67 -64.15 -3.52
N ALA A 29 32.48 -65.13 -3.09
CA ALA A 29 33.82 -64.82 -2.57
C ALA A 29 34.76 -64.62 -3.76
N LEU A 30 35.62 -63.61 -3.71
CA LEU A 30 36.78 -63.27 -4.54
C LEU A 30 36.60 -61.99 -5.40
N PHE A 31 36.69 -60.83 -4.71
CA PHE A 31 37.43 -59.70 -5.26
C PHE A 31 37.96 -58.87 -4.10
N ALA A 32 39.23 -59.05 -3.77
CA ALA A 32 39.98 -58.14 -2.92
C ALA A 32 40.25 -56.88 -3.73
N GLY A 33 39.51 -55.83 -3.45
CA GLY A 33 39.64 -54.51 -4.03
C GLY A 33 39.64 -53.47 -2.92
N SER A 34 40.69 -52.71 -2.83
CA SER A 34 41.06 -51.66 -1.90
C SER A 34 39.90 -50.85 -1.33
N THR A 35 39.70 -50.94 -0.04
CA THR A 35 38.79 -50.04 0.67
C THR A 35 39.43 -48.66 0.80
N ALA A 36 39.10 -47.76 -0.11
CA ALA A 36 39.23 -46.32 0.16
C ALA A 36 38.22 -45.97 1.26
N GLN A 37 38.69 -45.82 2.47
CA GLN A 37 37.90 -45.24 3.55
C GLN A 37 37.61 -43.78 3.21
N ALA A 38 36.46 -43.51 2.63
CA ALA A 38 35.91 -42.17 2.63
C ALA A 38 35.60 -41.82 4.09
N GLN A 39 36.44 -41.01 4.72
CA GLN A 39 36.13 -40.35 5.94
C GLN A 39 34.89 -39.49 5.70
N LEU A 40 33.74 -39.91 6.24
CA LEU A 40 32.58 -39.04 6.43
C LEU A 40 33.03 -37.88 7.32
N MET A 41 33.38 -36.78 6.73
CA MET A 41 33.39 -35.49 7.41
C MET A 41 31.99 -35.28 8.00
N PRO A 42 31.86 -34.93 9.30
CA PRO A 42 30.57 -34.55 9.83
C PRO A 42 30.06 -33.39 8.98
N GLY A 43 28.95 -33.62 8.30
CA GLY A 43 28.29 -32.60 7.48
C GLY A 43 27.97 -31.41 8.36
N GLY A 44 28.80 -30.39 8.27
CA GLY A 44 28.45 -29.08 8.73
C GLY A 44 27.20 -28.68 7.92
N SER A 45 26.05 -28.59 8.61
CA SER A 45 24.93 -27.87 8.08
C SER A 45 25.41 -26.44 7.84
N THR A 46 25.87 -26.20 6.64
CA THR A 46 25.91 -24.85 6.12
C THR A 46 24.45 -24.41 6.10
N LYS A 47 24.01 -23.73 7.16
CA LYS A 47 22.86 -22.86 7.06
C LYS A 47 23.19 -22.00 5.83
N LEU A 48 22.48 -22.22 4.71
CA LEU A 48 22.47 -21.24 3.64
C LEU A 48 22.09 -19.93 4.33
N GLY A 49 23.07 -19.06 4.50
CA GLY A 49 22.81 -17.74 5.06
C GLY A 49 21.74 -17.14 4.17
N ALA A 50 20.66 -16.70 4.76
CA ALA A 50 19.64 -15.99 4.00
C ALA A 50 20.37 -14.89 3.24
N VAL A 51 20.32 -14.95 1.90
CA VAL A 51 20.92 -13.93 1.04
C VAL A 51 20.28 -12.63 1.47
N ARG A 52 21.07 -11.72 2.02
CA ARG A 52 20.53 -10.38 2.37
C ARG A 52 20.24 -9.67 1.06
N PRO A 53 19.06 -9.06 0.92
CA PRO A 53 18.75 -8.25 -0.25
C PRO A 53 19.81 -7.14 -0.35
N SER A 54 20.29 -6.89 -1.57
CA SER A 54 21.30 -5.88 -1.83
C SER A 54 20.71 -4.60 -2.41
N THR A 55 19.52 -4.70 -2.98
CA THR A 55 18.81 -3.58 -3.63
C THR A 55 17.31 -3.65 -3.33
N GLY A 56 16.61 -2.57 -3.63
CA GLY A 56 15.16 -2.51 -3.47
C GLY A 56 14.39 -3.35 -4.50
N GLU A 57 15.01 -3.69 -5.63
CA GLU A 57 14.43 -4.56 -6.66
C GLU A 57 14.27 -5.99 -6.17
N ASP A 58 15.14 -6.45 -5.28
CA ASP A 58 15.03 -7.76 -4.64
C ASP A 58 13.80 -7.88 -3.74
N LEU A 59 13.25 -6.73 -3.31
CA LEU A 59 12.21 -6.61 -2.29
C LEU A 59 10.85 -6.22 -2.84
N VAL A 60 10.80 -5.59 -4.01
CA VAL A 60 9.55 -5.08 -4.57
C VAL A 60 9.46 -5.44 -6.04
N ARG A 61 8.41 -6.16 -6.39
CA ARG A 61 8.06 -6.39 -7.79
C ARG A 61 7.11 -5.28 -8.25
N ALA A 62 7.55 -4.47 -9.19
CA ALA A 62 6.74 -3.45 -9.82
C ALA A 62 6.10 -3.95 -11.12
N SER A 63 4.86 -3.53 -11.40
CA SER A 63 4.19 -3.78 -12.68
C SER A 63 3.23 -2.66 -13.03
N LEU A 64 3.01 -2.42 -14.33
CA LEU A 64 2.14 -1.36 -14.83
C LEU A 64 0.92 -1.97 -15.55
N TRP A 65 -0.28 -1.43 -15.29
CA TRP A 65 -1.54 -1.93 -15.81
C TRP A 65 -2.43 -0.79 -16.27
N VAL A 66 -3.20 -1.01 -17.35
CA VAL A 66 -4.34 -0.13 -17.72
C VAL A 66 -5.57 -0.62 -16.98
N VAL A 67 -6.22 0.25 -16.23
CA VAL A 67 -7.36 -0.12 -15.37
C VAL A 67 -8.64 -0.36 -16.18
N GLU A 68 -8.90 0.47 -17.17
CA GLU A 68 -10.08 0.40 -18.01
C GLU A 68 -9.96 -0.71 -19.07
N GLY A 69 -11.04 -1.41 -19.34
CA GLY A 69 -11.11 -2.42 -20.42
C GLY A 69 -11.19 -1.82 -21.82
N LYS A 70 -11.49 -0.52 -21.91
CA LYS A 70 -11.58 0.26 -23.15
C LYS A 70 -11.03 1.66 -22.92
N ILE A 71 -10.25 2.15 -23.86
CA ILE A 71 -9.75 3.54 -23.89
C ILE A 71 -10.40 4.24 -25.08
N GLU A 72 -11.08 5.34 -24.84
CA GLU A 72 -11.69 6.16 -25.88
C GLU A 72 -10.81 7.37 -26.21
N ALA A 73 -10.81 7.78 -27.46
CA ALA A 73 -10.08 8.97 -27.91
C ALA A 73 -10.56 10.21 -27.13
N SER A 74 -9.65 11.09 -26.76
CA SER A 74 -9.88 12.30 -25.94
C SER A 74 -10.34 12.03 -24.51
N HIS A 75 -10.52 10.78 -24.08
CA HIS A 75 -10.93 10.45 -22.72
C HIS A 75 -9.73 10.09 -21.84
N THR A 76 -9.93 10.27 -20.55
CA THR A 76 -8.95 9.90 -19.53
C THR A 76 -9.09 8.43 -19.17
N PHE A 77 -7.98 7.74 -19.08
CA PHE A 77 -7.85 6.40 -18.55
C PHE A 77 -6.81 6.37 -17.42
N THR A 78 -6.77 5.28 -16.67
CA THR A 78 -5.92 5.15 -15.50
C THR A 78 -4.83 4.10 -15.72
N LEU A 79 -3.60 4.47 -15.45
CA LEU A 79 -2.49 3.54 -15.27
C LEU A 79 -2.35 3.22 -13.78
N ALA A 80 -2.21 1.94 -13.45
CA ALA A 80 -1.94 1.48 -12.10
C ALA A 80 -0.52 0.94 -12.00
N LEU A 81 0.31 1.57 -11.17
CA LEU A 81 1.59 1.04 -10.72
C LEU A 81 1.32 0.11 -9.53
N VAL A 82 1.41 -1.20 -9.76
CA VAL A 82 1.27 -2.20 -8.69
C VAL A 82 2.64 -2.54 -8.14
N LEU A 83 2.82 -2.35 -6.83
CA LEU A 83 4.01 -2.71 -6.08
C LEU A 83 3.66 -3.91 -5.18
N GLU A 84 4.36 -5.03 -5.37
CA GLU A 84 4.26 -6.22 -4.52
C GLU A 84 5.49 -6.26 -3.63
N VAL A 85 5.31 -5.93 -2.35
CA VAL A 85 6.38 -5.77 -1.36
C VAL A 85 6.64 -7.09 -0.66
N ALA A 86 7.90 -7.43 -0.47
CA ALA A 86 8.30 -8.62 0.27
C ALA A 86 7.75 -8.63 1.70
N PRO A 87 7.44 -9.81 2.29
CA PRO A 87 6.92 -9.90 3.64
C PRO A 87 7.79 -9.17 4.66
N THR A 88 7.16 -8.44 5.57
CA THR A 88 7.80 -7.64 6.63
C THR A 88 8.56 -6.39 6.18
N TRP A 89 8.54 -6.09 4.89
CA TRP A 89 9.04 -4.84 4.34
C TRP A 89 7.88 -3.91 4.01
N HIS A 90 8.15 -2.61 3.90
CA HIS A 90 7.16 -1.61 3.51
C HIS A 90 7.75 -0.64 2.48
N VAL A 91 6.85 -0.03 1.72
CA VAL A 91 7.11 1.15 0.89
C VAL A 91 6.28 2.31 1.42
N TYR A 92 6.59 3.52 1.02
CA TYR A 92 6.08 4.74 1.63
C TYR A 92 4.86 5.31 0.93
N TRP A 93 4.08 6.07 1.68
CA TRP A 93 3.09 6.99 1.16
C TRP A 93 3.77 8.28 0.68
N ARG A 94 3.04 9.19 0.03
CA ARG A 94 3.58 10.48 -0.47
C ARG A 94 4.20 11.36 0.61
N ASN A 95 3.67 11.35 1.84
CA ASN A 95 4.38 11.78 3.02
C ASN A 95 4.88 10.53 3.78
N PRO A 96 6.17 10.26 3.83
CA PRO A 96 6.71 9.06 4.44
C PRO A 96 6.60 9.06 5.98
N GLY A 97 6.37 10.21 6.62
CA GLY A 97 6.48 10.39 8.06
C GLY A 97 7.88 10.85 8.45
N ASP A 98 8.44 10.26 9.51
CA ASP A 98 9.72 10.69 10.09
C ASP A 98 10.91 10.38 9.17
N SER A 99 10.80 9.40 8.29
CA SER A 99 11.88 9.01 7.38
C SER A 99 11.36 8.28 6.15
N GLY A 100 12.15 8.27 5.08
CA GLY A 100 11.87 7.51 3.87
C GLY A 100 11.65 8.36 2.62
N LEU A 101 11.36 7.69 1.51
CA LEU A 101 11.08 8.33 0.21
C LEU A 101 9.84 7.71 -0.43
N ALA A 102 8.93 8.56 -0.85
CA ALA A 102 7.73 8.15 -1.58
C ALA A 102 8.09 7.47 -2.92
N PRO A 103 7.34 6.47 -3.35
CA PRO A 103 7.41 5.96 -4.70
C PRO A 103 7.13 7.04 -5.73
N SER A 104 7.79 6.94 -6.88
CA SER A 104 7.55 7.83 -8.00
C SER A 104 7.33 7.05 -9.29
N LEU A 105 6.62 7.67 -10.24
CA LEU A 105 6.38 7.12 -11.57
C LEU A 105 6.62 8.22 -12.60
N ARG A 106 7.66 8.07 -13.40
CA ARG A 106 7.95 8.96 -14.52
C ARG A 106 7.52 8.29 -15.81
N LEU A 107 6.49 8.83 -16.45
CA LEU A 107 5.98 8.33 -17.71
C LEU A 107 6.74 8.94 -18.89
N ASN A 108 7.02 8.11 -19.89
CA ASN A 108 7.36 8.52 -21.24
C ASN A 108 6.17 8.18 -22.15
N LEU A 109 5.40 9.21 -22.47
CA LEU A 109 4.14 9.10 -23.18
C LEU A 109 4.35 9.32 -24.68
N PRO A 110 3.67 8.55 -25.55
CA PRO A 110 3.62 8.83 -26.99
C PRO A 110 2.96 10.18 -27.27
N GLU A 111 3.15 10.68 -28.48
CA GLU A 111 2.59 11.95 -28.94
C GLU A 111 1.07 12.01 -28.71
N GLY A 112 0.60 13.12 -28.18
CA GLY A 112 -0.80 13.39 -27.91
C GLY A 112 -1.35 12.80 -26.61
N PHE A 113 -0.64 11.89 -25.94
CA PHE A 113 -1.00 11.46 -24.60
C PHE A 113 -0.51 12.47 -23.55
N VAL A 114 -1.33 12.72 -22.53
CA VAL A 114 -1.02 13.70 -21.49
C VAL A 114 -1.28 13.12 -20.11
N ALA A 115 -0.29 13.16 -19.23
CA ALA A 115 -0.50 12.82 -17.82
C ALA A 115 -1.37 13.92 -17.16
N GLU A 116 -2.38 13.53 -16.40
CA GLU A 116 -3.32 14.42 -15.71
C GLU A 116 -3.18 14.30 -14.21
N GLY A 117 -2.72 15.37 -13.59
CA GLY A 117 -2.50 15.41 -12.15
C GLY A 117 -1.29 14.59 -11.68
N PRO A 118 -1.04 14.57 -10.38
CA PRO A 118 0.03 13.78 -9.77
C PRO A 118 -0.31 12.30 -9.70
N LEU A 119 0.69 11.48 -9.36
CA LEU A 119 0.49 10.11 -8.93
C LEU A 119 -0.40 10.08 -7.68
N GLU A 120 -1.46 9.30 -7.70
CA GLU A 120 -2.47 9.21 -6.65
C GLU A 120 -2.16 8.02 -5.73
N PHE A 121 -2.22 8.26 -4.45
CA PHE A 121 -1.89 7.31 -3.39
C PHE A 121 -3.15 6.94 -2.62
N PRO A 122 -3.48 5.66 -2.45
CA PRO A 122 -4.55 5.25 -1.55
C PRO A 122 -4.21 5.60 -0.11
N ARG A 123 -5.17 5.47 0.78
CA ARG A 123 -4.96 5.66 2.21
C ARG A 123 -3.79 4.82 2.71
N PRO A 124 -2.78 5.40 3.40
CA PRO A 124 -1.69 4.65 3.98
C PRO A 124 -2.10 3.92 5.26
N SER A 125 -1.30 2.94 5.64
CA SER A 125 -1.24 2.44 7.02
C SER A 125 -0.25 3.28 7.83
N VAL A 126 -0.50 3.37 9.14
CA VAL A 126 0.46 3.93 10.10
C VAL A 126 1.31 2.77 10.60
N LEU A 127 2.59 2.80 10.31
CA LEU A 127 3.56 1.77 10.61
C LEU A 127 4.55 2.28 11.68
N GLY A 128 5.15 1.35 12.42
CA GLY A 128 6.07 1.71 13.49
C GLY A 128 5.37 2.05 14.81
N LYS A 129 6.16 2.16 15.87
CA LYS A 129 5.67 2.52 17.21
C LYS A 129 6.37 3.75 17.77
N THR A 130 7.62 3.95 17.43
CA THR A 130 8.48 5.05 17.88
C THR A 130 8.68 6.02 16.73
N ASP A 131 9.18 5.51 15.61
CA ASP A 131 9.32 6.26 14.37
C ASP A 131 8.08 5.98 13.52
N ILE A 132 7.26 6.99 13.31
CA ILE A 132 6.02 6.83 12.56
C ILE A 132 6.30 6.90 11.07
N VAL A 133 5.85 5.86 10.38
CA VAL A 133 5.93 5.76 8.94
C VAL A 133 4.52 5.66 8.37
N TYR A 134 4.25 6.44 7.36
CA TYR A 134 3.04 6.29 6.55
C TYR A 134 3.41 5.49 5.30
N GLY A 135 2.81 4.33 5.13
CA GLY A 135 3.23 3.44 4.03
C GLY A 135 2.34 2.24 3.82
N TYR A 136 2.88 1.28 3.08
CA TYR A 136 2.16 0.09 2.64
C TYR A 136 3.03 -1.15 2.80
N GLU A 137 2.43 -2.18 3.33
CA GLU A 137 2.97 -3.54 3.35
C GLU A 137 2.22 -4.42 2.34
N GLY A 138 2.85 -5.51 1.90
CA GLY A 138 2.24 -6.47 0.98
C GLY A 138 2.05 -5.89 -0.41
N LYS A 139 0.83 -5.56 -0.82
CA LYS A 139 0.55 -5.08 -2.19
C LYS A 139 -0.20 -3.76 -2.17
N VAL A 140 0.23 -2.83 -3.02
CA VAL A 140 -0.44 -1.55 -3.23
C VAL A 140 -0.47 -1.20 -4.71
N ALA A 141 -1.52 -0.50 -5.14
CA ALA A 141 -1.57 0.14 -6.45
C ALA A 141 -1.61 1.67 -6.29
N LEU A 142 -0.72 2.35 -7.00
CA LEU A 142 -0.72 3.80 -7.14
C LEU A 142 -1.30 4.13 -8.51
N LEU A 143 -2.14 5.15 -8.60
CA LEU A 143 -2.91 5.43 -9.80
C LEU A 143 -2.43 6.71 -10.47
N GLN A 144 -2.29 6.67 -11.80
CA GLN A 144 -1.93 7.82 -12.61
C GLN A 144 -2.93 8.00 -13.75
N ARG A 145 -3.58 9.14 -13.79
CA ARG A 145 -4.49 9.46 -14.88
C ARG A 145 -3.72 9.93 -16.11
N VAL A 146 -4.16 9.44 -17.26
CA VAL A 146 -3.60 9.80 -18.57
C VAL A 146 -4.73 10.05 -19.56
N ARG A 147 -4.70 11.17 -20.24
CA ARG A 147 -5.64 11.46 -21.32
C ARG A 147 -5.11 10.96 -22.65
N ALA A 148 -5.94 10.21 -23.37
CA ALA A 148 -5.66 9.75 -24.72
C ALA A 148 -5.75 10.89 -25.74
N PRO A 149 -5.02 10.80 -26.87
CA PRO A 149 -5.08 11.80 -27.94
C PRO A 149 -6.46 11.82 -28.63
N LYS A 150 -6.70 12.86 -29.43
CA LYS A 150 -7.95 13.01 -30.20
C LYS A 150 -8.12 11.89 -31.24
N GLU A 151 -7.02 11.43 -31.79
CA GLU A 151 -6.98 10.29 -32.70
C GLU A 151 -6.24 9.15 -32.05
N PHE A 152 -6.99 8.13 -31.64
CA PHE A 152 -6.46 6.95 -30.99
C PHE A 152 -7.17 5.70 -31.55
N SER A 153 -6.57 5.10 -32.57
CA SER A 153 -7.12 3.93 -33.25
C SER A 153 -6.15 2.74 -33.31
N ALA A 154 -4.89 2.98 -33.03
CA ALA A 154 -3.84 1.97 -33.08
C ALA A 154 -3.16 1.77 -31.71
N GLN A 155 -2.55 0.61 -31.56
CA GLN A 155 -1.75 0.28 -30.38
C GLN A 155 -0.57 1.23 -30.25
N GLN A 156 -0.33 1.68 -29.02
CA GLN A 156 0.78 2.54 -28.63
C GLN A 156 1.54 1.91 -27.46
N HIS A 157 2.78 2.35 -27.25
CA HIS A 157 3.62 1.89 -26.16
C HIS A 157 3.90 3.05 -25.20
N ILE A 158 3.53 2.87 -23.94
CA ILE A 158 3.91 3.76 -22.85
C ILE A 158 5.06 3.09 -22.09
N THR A 159 6.16 3.80 -21.89
CA THR A 159 7.23 3.37 -20.99
C THR A 159 7.23 4.22 -19.74
N ALA A 160 7.71 3.67 -18.66
CA ALA A 160 7.76 4.36 -17.38
C ALA A 160 8.97 3.93 -16.57
N LYS A 161 9.54 4.85 -15.81
CA LYS A 161 10.49 4.54 -14.74
C LYS A 161 9.79 4.69 -13.41
N ALA A 162 9.70 3.60 -12.65
CA ALA A 162 9.24 3.59 -11.29
C ALA A 162 10.44 3.58 -10.35
N THR A 163 10.37 4.34 -9.24
CA THR A 163 11.36 4.28 -8.16
C THR A 163 10.66 4.16 -6.83
N TRP A 164 11.28 3.52 -5.86
CA TRP A 164 10.77 3.37 -4.50
C TRP A 164 11.90 3.22 -3.49
N MET A 165 11.58 3.35 -2.23
CA MET A 165 12.42 2.92 -1.13
C MET A 165 11.65 1.82 -0.39
N ALA A 166 12.31 0.68 -0.15
CA ALA A 166 11.77 -0.41 0.66
C ALA A 166 12.55 -0.48 1.97
N CYS A 167 11.83 -0.48 3.09
CA CYS A 167 12.45 -0.44 4.42
C CYS A 167 11.90 -1.52 5.35
N LYS A 168 12.77 -1.89 6.29
CA LYS A 168 12.47 -2.69 7.47
C LYS A 168 13.39 -2.22 8.61
N GLU A 169 14.56 -2.82 8.78
CA GLU A 169 15.65 -2.38 9.66
C GLU A 169 16.68 -1.52 8.91
N ILE A 170 16.74 -1.75 7.61
CA ILE A 170 17.54 -0.97 6.65
C ILE A 170 16.62 -0.52 5.51
N CYS A 171 17.02 0.54 4.83
CA CYS A 171 16.31 1.07 3.69
C CYS A 171 17.12 0.85 2.41
N LEU A 172 16.48 0.33 1.39
CA LEU A 172 17.07 0.04 0.09
C LEU A 172 16.25 0.74 -1.01
N ILE A 173 16.94 1.47 -1.86
CA ILE A 173 16.34 2.09 -3.03
C ILE A 173 16.23 1.03 -4.13
N GLY A 174 15.08 1.00 -4.79
CA GLY A 174 14.82 0.19 -5.97
C GLY A 174 14.23 1.00 -7.10
N GLU A 175 14.41 0.49 -8.31
CA GLU A 175 13.83 1.06 -9.51
C GLU A 175 13.42 -0.03 -10.50
N ALA A 176 12.51 0.31 -11.41
CA ALA A 176 12.15 -0.57 -12.53
C ALA A 176 11.80 0.26 -13.76
N ASP A 177 12.32 -0.22 -14.90
CA ASP A 177 11.85 0.23 -16.20
C ASP A 177 10.66 -0.64 -16.62
N LEU A 178 9.53 0.00 -16.83
CA LEU A 178 8.25 -0.63 -17.11
C LEU A 178 7.76 -0.23 -18.50
N ALA A 179 7.03 -1.13 -19.16
CA ALA A 179 6.40 -0.85 -20.42
C ALA A 179 5.00 -1.47 -20.46
N ILE A 180 4.06 -0.77 -21.06
CA ILE A 180 2.70 -1.26 -21.30
C ILE A 180 2.21 -0.87 -22.68
N GLU A 181 1.50 -1.80 -23.30
CA GLU A 181 0.78 -1.55 -24.55
C GLU A 181 -0.61 -0.98 -24.20
N VAL A 182 -0.94 0.13 -24.82
CA VAL A 182 -2.26 0.75 -24.76
C VAL A 182 -2.92 0.71 -26.14
N ALA A 183 -4.17 0.29 -26.17
CA ALA A 183 -4.97 0.16 -27.37
C ALA A 183 -6.42 0.54 -27.05
N PRO A 184 -7.27 0.83 -28.07
CA PRO A 184 -8.68 1.11 -27.82
C PRO A 184 -9.41 0.02 -27.02
N VAL A 185 -8.97 -1.23 -27.16
CA VAL A 185 -9.39 -2.35 -26.32
C VAL A 185 -8.16 -2.88 -25.58
N THR A 186 -8.20 -2.88 -24.28
CA THR A 186 -7.06 -3.24 -23.43
C THR A 186 -7.09 -4.72 -23.04
N ARG A 187 -5.97 -5.22 -22.56
CA ARG A 187 -5.87 -6.58 -22.04
C ARG A 187 -6.63 -6.70 -20.72
N VAL A 188 -7.20 -7.88 -20.49
CA VAL A 188 -7.83 -8.20 -19.20
C VAL A 188 -6.76 -8.26 -18.12
N ILE A 189 -6.96 -7.51 -17.04
CA ILE A 189 -6.09 -7.54 -15.87
C ILE A 189 -6.28 -8.89 -15.16
N PRO A 190 -5.21 -9.64 -14.85
CA PRO A 190 -5.30 -10.85 -14.03
C PRO A 190 -5.90 -10.55 -12.65
N ARG A 191 -6.64 -11.50 -12.09
CA ARG A 191 -7.37 -11.30 -10.83
C ARG A 191 -6.49 -10.79 -9.69
N PRO A 192 -5.26 -11.31 -9.44
CA PRO A 192 -4.45 -10.82 -8.32
C PRO A 192 -4.13 -9.33 -8.40
N GLN A 193 -3.87 -8.80 -9.61
CA GLN A 193 -3.59 -7.38 -9.83
C GLN A 193 -4.87 -6.55 -9.77
N ARG A 194 -5.98 -7.09 -10.32
CA ARG A 194 -7.29 -6.44 -10.24
C ARG A 194 -7.74 -6.24 -8.80
N ASP A 195 -7.62 -7.26 -7.95
CA ASP A 195 -8.01 -7.17 -6.54
C ASP A 195 -7.21 -6.06 -5.81
N VAL A 196 -5.93 -5.90 -6.13
CA VAL A 196 -5.08 -4.82 -5.58
C VAL A 196 -5.52 -3.43 -6.07
N ILE A 197 -5.83 -3.32 -7.37
CA ILE A 197 -6.28 -2.06 -7.98
C ILE A 197 -7.65 -1.66 -7.40
N ASP A 198 -8.57 -2.61 -7.28
CA ASP A 198 -9.91 -2.34 -6.74
C ASP A 198 -9.83 -1.95 -5.25
N ALA A 199 -8.96 -2.59 -4.47
CA ALA A 199 -8.69 -2.20 -3.08
C ALA A 199 -8.11 -0.77 -2.99
N ALA A 200 -7.17 -0.42 -3.87
CA ALA A 200 -6.62 0.93 -3.93
C ALA A 200 -7.71 1.95 -4.27
N ARG A 201 -8.54 1.70 -5.28
CA ARG A 201 -9.66 2.59 -5.66
C ARG A 201 -10.65 2.79 -4.52
N PHE A 202 -10.95 1.72 -3.79
CA PHE A 202 -11.86 1.78 -2.64
C PHE A 202 -11.30 2.62 -1.48
N THR A 203 -9.97 2.64 -1.33
CA THR A 203 -9.29 3.38 -0.25
C THR A 203 -8.72 4.72 -0.70
N MET A 204 -8.99 5.16 -1.92
CA MET A 204 -8.60 6.51 -2.36
C MET A 204 -9.31 7.57 -1.51
N PRO A 205 -8.55 8.60 -1.08
CA PRO A 205 -9.15 9.71 -0.35
C PRO A 205 -10.18 10.44 -1.21
N THR A 206 -11.33 10.74 -0.61
CA THR A 206 -12.36 11.56 -1.25
C THR A 206 -12.13 13.03 -0.89
N ALA A 207 -12.12 13.92 -1.86
CA ALA A 207 -12.01 15.35 -1.58
C ALA A 207 -13.20 15.84 -0.74
N LEU A 208 -12.91 16.59 0.32
CA LEU A 208 -13.94 17.28 1.07
C LEU A 208 -14.47 18.48 0.25
N THR A 209 -15.75 18.44 -0.05
CA THR A 209 -16.49 19.48 -0.77
C THR A 209 -17.64 19.98 0.09
N GLU A 210 -18.30 21.05 -0.33
CA GLU A 210 -19.51 21.55 0.35
C GLU A 210 -20.65 20.52 0.38
N ALA A 211 -20.67 19.59 -0.58
CA ALA A 211 -21.64 18.48 -0.61
C ALA A 211 -21.24 17.31 0.30
N SER A 212 -20.06 17.36 0.91
CA SER A 212 -19.60 16.32 1.82
C SER A 212 -20.43 16.34 3.10
N ARG A 213 -20.59 15.18 3.72
CA ARG A 213 -21.26 15.05 5.02
C ARG A 213 -20.48 15.69 6.17
N TRP A 214 -19.22 15.98 5.94
CA TRP A 214 -18.29 16.56 6.89
C TRP A 214 -17.81 17.91 6.38
N SER A 215 -17.74 18.89 7.27
CA SER A 215 -17.07 20.15 7.05
C SER A 215 -15.84 20.25 7.93
N VAL A 216 -14.78 20.81 7.37
CA VAL A 216 -13.52 21.06 8.10
C VAL A 216 -13.26 22.53 8.12
N HIS A 217 -13.02 23.05 9.30
CA HIS A 217 -12.56 24.41 9.51
C HIS A 217 -11.16 24.36 10.13
N VAL A 218 -10.23 25.13 9.58
CA VAL A 218 -8.84 25.15 10.03
C VAL A 218 -8.52 26.55 10.53
N GLU A 219 -8.09 26.63 11.77
CA GLU A 219 -7.69 27.88 12.42
C GLU A 219 -6.23 27.74 12.88
N ARG A 220 -5.47 28.81 12.74
CA ARG A 220 -4.16 28.93 13.36
C ARG A 220 -4.29 29.50 14.77
N ASN A 221 -3.54 28.97 15.75
CA ASN A 221 -3.53 29.56 17.08
C ASN A 221 -2.87 30.95 17.06
N ALA A 222 -3.09 31.73 18.12
CA ALA A 222 -2.60 33.11 18.21
C ALA A 222 -1.07 33.21 18.09
N GLU A 223 -0.36 32.24 18.62
CA GLU A 223 1.10 32.16 18.59
C GLU A 223 1.62 31.72 17.21
N GLY A 224 0.77 31.13 16.39
CA GLY A 224 1.14 30.62 15.07
C GLY A 224 1.90 29.29 15.07
N GLU A 225 1.97 28.63 16.20
CA GLU A 225 2.72 27.39 16.43
C GLU A 225 1.87 26.12 16.29
N ALA A 226 0.57 26.27 16.09
CA ALA A 226 -0.32 25.14 15.89
C ALA A 226 -1.52 25.51 15.02
N ILE A 227 -2.10 24.52 14.37
CA ILE A 227 -3.43 24.61 13.77
C ILE A 227 -4.44 23.77 14.57
N ALA A 228 -5.66 24.25 14.61
CA ALA A 228 -6.79 23.48 15.09
C ALA A 228 -7.68 23.12 13.90
N LEU A 229 -7.84 21.82 13.67
CA LEU A 229 -8.82 21.31 12.72
C LEU A 229 -10.10 21.02 13.49
N SER A 230 -11.15 21.80 13.21
CA SER A 230 -12.48 21.56 13.74
C SER A 230 -13.33 20.89 12.68
N LEU A 231 -13.83 19.71 12.99
CA LEU A 231 -14.71 18.94 12.11
C LEU A 231 -16.13 18.98 12.65
N ARG A 232 -17.09 19.13 11.75
CA ARG A 232 -18.52 18.98 12.04
C ARG A 232 -19.16 18.16 10.95
N GLY A 233 -20.06 17.27 11.32
CA GLY A 233 -20.69 16.44 10.31
C GLY A 233 -21.84 15.60 10.80
N LYS A 234 -22.38 14.86 9.83
CA LYS A 234 -23.49 13.94 10.02
C LYS A 234 -22.98 12.52 9.86
N ASP A 235 -23.26 11.69 10.81
CA ASP A 235 -22.91 10.28 10.74
C ASP A 235 -24.12 9.43 10.35
N VAL A 236 -23.87 8.51 9.42
CA VAL A 236 -24.81 7.45 9.06
C VAL A 236 -24.24 6.07 9.44
N LEU A 237 -23.07 5.99 10.06
CA LEU A 237 -22.57 4.74 10.56
C LEU A 237 -23.47 4.26 11.69
N LYS A 238 -24.05 3.08 11.53
CA LYS A 238 -24.90 2.47 12.56
C LYS A 238 -24.14 2.43 13.88
N ARG A 239 -24.83 2.84 14.92
CA ARG A 239 -24.34 2.81 16.31
C ARG A 239 -23.77 1.45 16.65
N GLY A 240 -22.45 1.33 16.71
CA GLY A 240 -21.72 0.27 17.36
C GLY A 240 -21.14 0.82 18.66
N ASP A 241 -20.90 -0.02 19.65
CA ASP A 241 -20.35 0.37 20.98
C ASP A 241 -18.88 0.85 20.90
N SER A 242 -18.30 0.96 19.74
CA SER A 242 -16.92 1.39 19.54
C SER A 242 -16.79 2.90 19.57
N GLN A 243 -15.89 3.39 20.40
CA GLN A 243 -15.54 4.81 20.47
C GLN A 243 -14.94 5.24 19.12
N ARG A 244 -15.55 6.24 18.49
CA ARG A 244 -15.13 6.74 17.20
C ARG A 244 -14.01 7.75 17.34
N THR A 245 -13.06 7.67 16.43
CA THR A 245 -11.93 8.58 16.38
C THR A 245 -11.87 9.31 15.04
N ILE A 246 -11.28 10.48 15.10
CA ILE A 246 -10.83 11.22 13.93
C ILE A 246 -9.31 11.30 14.02
N SER A 247 -8.65 10.99 12.91
CA SER A 247 -7.20 11.13 12.80
C SER A 247 -6.85 12.05 11.65
N PHE A 248 -5.86 12.89 11.84
CA PHE A 248 -5.26 13.68 10.77
C PHE A 248 -3.86 13.15 10.46
N ILE A 249 -3.64 12.81 9.19
CA ILE A 249 -2.34 12.44 8.65
C ILE A 249 -1.89 13.61 7.76
N PRO A 250 -0.87 14.38 8.14
CA PRO A 250 -0.42 15.52 7.36
C PRO A 250 0.17 15.07 6.02
N ASP A 251 0.05 15.92 5.02
CA ASP A 251 0.75 15.78 3.74
C ASP A 251 2.02 16.63 3.74
N VAL A 252 2.92 16.35 2.80
CA VAL A 252 4.09 17.19 2.60
C VAL A 252 3.64 18.59 2.14
N THR A 253 3.90 19.57 2.96
CA THR A 253 3.60 20.97 2.65
C THR A 253 4.90 21.75 2.64
N PRO A 254 5.28 22.39 1.52
CA PRO A 254 6.51 23.16 1.46
C PRO A 254 6.61 24.23 2.57
N GLY A 255 7.69 24.19 3.36
CA GLY A 255 7.96 25.15 4.43
C GLY A 255 7.15 24.93 5.72
N VAL A 256 6.39 23.85 5.82
CA VAL A 256 5.63 23.49 7.02
C VAL A 256 6.05 22.10 7.49
N GLY A 257 6.55 21.99 8.72
CA GLY A 257 6.66 20.75 9.47
C GLY A 257 5.43 20.59 10.38
N TYR A 258 5.06 19.37 10.61
CA TYR A 258 4.03 19.03 11.58
C TYR A 258 4.73 18.20 12.66
N GLY A 259 4.91 18.67 13.87
CA GLY A 259 5.66 18.01 14.93
C GLY A 259 5.68 16.49 14.91
N GLU A 260 6.69 15.89 15.50
CA GLU A 260 7.09 14.49 15.25
C GLU A 260 5.94 13.47 15.16
N GLY A 261 5.87 12.83 14.04
CA GLY A 261 5.52 11.46 13.65
C GLY A 261 4.21 10.83 14.03
N LYS A 262 3.37 11.37 14.87
CA LYS A 262 2.15 10.68 15.28
C LYS A 262 0.92 11.19 14.51
N PRO A 263 0.04 10.30 14.02
CA PRO A 263 -1.25 10.76 13.55
C PRO A 263 -1.94 11.50 14.69
N PHE A 264 -2.38 12.72 14.42
CA PHE A 264 -3.09 13.51 15.41
C PHE A 264 -4.50 12.94 15.53
N VAL A 265 -4.91 12.55 16.72
CA VAL A 265 -6.14 11.82 16.97
C VAL A 265 -7.00 12.59 17.97
N ALA A 266 -8.29 12.69 17.70
CA ALA A 266 -9.29 13.17 18.62
C ALA A 266 -10.48 12.20 18.67
N LEU A 267 -11.21 12.27 19.78
CA LEU A 267 -12.47 11.56 19.90
C LEU A 267 -13.58 12.34 19.17
N LEU A 268 -14.49 11.60 18.56
CA LEU A 268 -15.68 12.16 17.97
C LEU A 268 -16.74 12.32 19.05
N GLU A 269 -17.19 13.54 19.27
CA GLU A 269 -18.19 13.91 20.28
C GLU A 269 -19.54 14.21 19.63
N GLY A 270 -20.63 14.00 20.37
CA GLY A 270 -21.98 14.29 19.92
C GLY A 270 -22.77 13.06 19.47
N GLU A 271 -23.98 13.29 18.99
CA GLU A 271 -24.90 12.25 18.53
C GLU A 271 -25.58 12.62 17.21
N GLY A 272 -25.83 11.61 16.38
CA GLY A 272 -26.61 11.70 15.15
C GLY A 272 -26.02 12.67 14.13
N GLU A 273 -26.74 13.76 13.84
CA GLU A 273 -26.34 14.78 12.84
C GLU A 273 -25.40 15.86 13.39
N ASN A 274 -25.10 15.84 14.69
CA ASN A 274 -24.31 16.87 15.36
C ASN A 274 -23.02 16.28 15.94
N LEU A 275 -22.22 15.68 15.08
CA LEU A 275 -20.91 15.18 15.45
C LEU A 275 -19.85 16.25 15.28
N SER A 276 -18.94 16.33 16.23
CA SER A 276 -17.82 17.28 16.18
C SER A 276 -16.55 16.67 16.76
N ALA A 277 -15.42 17.14 16.26
CA ALA A 277 -14.12 16.87 16.83
C ALA A 277 -13.19 18.05 16.60
N ARG A 278 -12.20 18.21 17.47
CA ARG A 278 -11.14 19.20 17.33
C ARG A 278 -9.78 18.52 17.49
N ILE A 279 -8.95 18.66 16.48
CA ILE A 279 -7.58 18.15 16.47
C ILE A 279 -6.63 19.33 16.53
N SER A 280 -5.72 19.35 17.51
CA SER A 280 -4.63 20.32 17.56
C SER A 280 -3.37 19.70 16.95
N VAL A 281 -2.77 20.39 15.99
CA VAL A 281 -1.61 19.92 15.23
C VAL A 281 -0.51 20.96 15.39
N PRO A 282 0.62 20.63 16.04
CA PRO A 282 1.78 21.52 16.12
C PRO A 282 2.30 21.84 14.72
N LEU A 283 2.72 23.08 14.54
CA LEU A 283 3.34 23.56 13.30
C LEU A 283 4.77 24.00 13.55
N GLU A 284 5.67 23.52 12.72
CA GLU A 284 7.01 24.03 12.59
C GLU A 284 7.10 24.79 11.26
N VAL A 285 7.09 26.11 11.33
CA VAL A 285 7.15 26.95 10.13
C VAL A 285 8.59 27.37 9.88
N ASN A 286 9.17 26.90 8.78
CA ASN A 286 10.47 27.37 8.35
C ASN A 286 10.32 28.79 7.74
N SER A 287 10.75 29.79 8.50
CA SER A 287 10.55 31.22 8.20
C SER A 287 11.10 31.68 6.85
N ALA A 288 12.08 30.99 6.30
CA ALA A 288 12.67 31.35 5.00
C ALA A 288 11.71 31.10 3.81
N ASN A 289 10.84 30.11 3.90
CA ASN A 289 9.91 29.70 2.82
C ASN A 289 8.46 30.12 3.07
N ALA A 290 8.12 30.50 4.29
CA ALA A 290 6.75 30.84 4.68
C ALA A 290 6.24 32.18 4.11
N LEU A 291 7.11 32.99 3.53
CA LEU A 291 6.79 34.35 3.07
C LEU A 291 6.31 34.39 1.59
N SER A 292 6.43 33.33 0.85
CA SER A 292 6.18 33.35 -0.60
C SER A 292 4.87 32.73 -1.07
N SER A 293 4.13 32.03 -0.18
CA SER A 293 2.84 31.42 -0.52
C SER A 293 1.93 31.36 0.72
N PRO A 294 0.62 31.42 0.56
CA PRO A 294 -0.29 31.20 1.70
C PRO A 294 -0.05 29.82 2.26
N LEU A 295 0.23 29.73 3.57
CA LEU A 295 0.37 28.47 4.27
C LEU A 295 -0.91 27.64 4.07
N ARG A 296 -0.76 26.35 3.88
CA ARG A 296 -1.88 25.43 3.69
C ARG A 296 -1.79 24.29 4.71
N ALA A 297 -2.94 23.84 5.19
CA ALA A 297 -3.07 22.56 5.87
C ALA A 297 -3.54 21.53 4.84
N ALA A 298 -2.65 20.65 4.44
CA ALA A 298 -2.96 19.56 3.54
C ALA A 298 -2.75 18.22 4.25
N GLY A 299 -3.58 17.23 3.95
CA GLY A 299 -3.47 15.91 4.55
C GLY A 299 -4.70 15.04 4.35
N LEU A 300 -4.76 13.98 5.12
CA LEU A 300 -5.89 13.06 5.17
C LEU A 300 -6.60 13.14 6.51
N ILE A 301 -7.92 13.14 6.47
CA ILE A 301 -8.77 12.95 7.63
C ILE A 301 -9.39 11.57 7.56
N LEU A 302 -9.11 10.75 8.56
CA LEU A 302 -9.71 9.43 8.74
C LEU A 302 -10.78 9.51 9.80
N ILE A 303 -11.97 9.02 9.49
CA ILE A 303 -13.11 8.99 10.41
C ILE A 303 -13.58 7.54 10.54
N GLY A 304 -13.46 6.95 11.72
CA GLY A 304 -13.83 5.56 11.93
C GLY A 304 -13.65 5.09 13.36
N ASP A 305 -13.65 3.79 13.53
CA ASP A 305 -13.48 3.11 14.81
C ASP A 305 -12.01 2.73 15.11
N GLY A 306 -11.08 3.16 14.28
CA GLY A 306 -9.65 2.85 14.41
C GLY A 306 -9.25 1.46 13.89
N THR A 307 -10.19 0.70 13.34
CA THR A 307 -9.87 -0.64 12.78
C THR A 307 -9.32 -0.58 11.36
N HIS A 308 -9.24 0.60 10.78
CA HIS A 308 -8.75 0.92 9.42
C HIS A 308 -9.54 0.30 8.25
N SER A 309 -10.34 -0.73 8.46
CA SER A 309 -11.09 -1.39 7.38
C SER A 309 -12.38 -0.66 7.00
N THR A 310 -12.95 0.09 7.95
CA THR A 310 -14.24 0.80 7.78
C THR A 310 -14.11 2.32 7.79
N ASP A 311 -12.90 2.84 7.99
CA ASP A 311 -12.67 4.27 8.10
C ASP A 311 -12.92 5.00 6.79
N HIS A 312 -13.70 6.07 6.84
CA HIS A 312 -13.80 7.02 5.75
C HIS A 312 -12.53 7.87 5.67
N CYS A 313 -12.00 8.02 4.47
CA CYS A 313 -10.78 8.78 4.21
C CYS A 313 -11.09 9.98 3.31
N TYR A 314 -10.82 11.17 3.84
CA TYR A 314 -11.01 12.44 3.12
C TYR A 314 -9.67 13.13 2.92
N SER A 315 -9.45 13.70 1.74
CA SER A 315 -8.35 14.63 1.52
C SER A 315 -8.80 16.04 1.86
N VAL A 316 -7.95 16.76 2.57
CA VAL A 316 -8.12 18.18 2.92
C VAL A 316 -6.94 18.95 2.42
N ASP A 317 -7.20 20.15 1.87
CA ASP A 317 -6.20 21.11 1.44
C ASP A 317 -6.79 22.51 1.59
N VAL A 318 -6.54 23.14 2.75
CA VAL A 318 -7.16 24.40 3.16
C VAL A 318 -6.09 25.46 3.40
N ALA A 319 -6.31 26.65 2.84
CA ALA A 319 -5.45 27.78 3.13
C ALA A 319 -5.57 28.18 4.61
N LEU A 320 -4.42 28.38 5.25
CA LEU A 320 -4.36 28.86 6.62
C LEU A 320 -4.57 30.37 6.63
N THR A 321 -5.66 30.83 7.22
CA THR A 321 -5.85 32.25 7.49
C THR A 321 -4.91 32.71 8.60
N ALA A 322 -4.41 33.95 8.50
CA ALA A 322 -3.69 34.57 9.60
C ALA A 322 -4.55 34.54 10.87
N PRO A 323 -3.97 34.41 12.07
CA PRO A 323 -4.73 34.50 13.30
C PRO A 323 -5.52 35.81 13.30
N THR A 324 -6.82 35.72 13.53
CA THR A 324 -7.65 36.92 13.73
C THR A 324 -7.16 37.57 15.01
N SER A 325 -6.44 38.68 14.89
CA SER A 325 -6.10 39.50 16.05
C SER A 325 -7.42 40.00 16.66
N LEU A 326 -7.69 39.55 17.86
CA LEU A 326 -8.75 40.13 18.70
C LEU A 326 -8.37 41.56 19.11
#